data_48dc3cbb5b19715aea39af2dd39eb0fb
#
_entry.id   48dc3cbb5b19715aea39af2dd39eb0fb
#
_cell.length_a   1.000
_cell.length_b   1.000
_cell.length_c   1.000
_cell.angle_alpha   90.00
_cell.angle_beta   90.00
_cell.angle_gamma   90.00
#
_symmetry.space_group_name_H-M   'P 1'
#
loop_
_entity.id
_entity.type
_entity.pdbx_description
1 polymer ?
#
loop_
_entity_poly.entity_id
_entity_poly.type
_entity_poly.pdbx_seq_one_letter_code
_entity_poly.pdbx_strand_id
1 'polypeptide(L)'
;VGTTIDDILGQIKLPERVYNLCLRADLRSEWEQAEQELARAEAQARDSLAGMSAAGKQTAKRIQELEAEMAEHTVSIRLRALPHKGWSDLLAKHPPREDTDDGAFNADTFGVGLLSACAVDPAMSEEQAGALIDRLTIGQWNDLFNTLWLLNRSGDEVPKSRRASEALRKSPKK
;
A
#
# COMPACT_ATOMS: atom_id res chain seq x y z
N VAL A 1 2.26 -25.78 32.58
CA VAL A 1 1.55 -24.56 32.95
C VAL A 1 0.64 -24.25 31.77
N GLY A 2 -0.69 -24.33 31.96
CA GLY A 2 -1.64 -24.06 30.92
C GLY A 2 -1.71 -22.54 30.65
N THR A 3 -1.77 -22.13 29.40
CA THR A 3 -2.03 -20.73 29.00
C THR A 3 -3.44 -20.35 29.41
N THR A 4 -3.59 -19.31 30.22
CA THR A 4 -4.90 -18.79 30.61
C THR A 4 -5.46 -17.86 29.54
N ILE A 5 -6.78 -17.58 29.58
CA ILE A 5 -7.39 -16.61 28.66
C ILE A 5 -6.83 -15.19 28.87
N ASP A 6 -6.51 -14.83 30.11
CA ASP A 6 -5.91 -13.53 30.43
C ASP A 6 -4.51 -13.40 29.83
N ASP A 7 -3.70 -14.47 29.83
CA ASP A 7 -2.41 -14.52 29.14
C ASP A 7 -2.55 -14.32 27.63
N ILE A 8 -3.60 -14.88 27.01
CA ILE A 8 -3.91 -14.71 25.60
C ILE A 8 -4.32 -13.27 25.33
N LEU A 9 -5.27 -12.74 26.09
CA LEU A 9 -5.78 -11.37 25.92
C LEU A 9 -4.65 -10.33 26.03
N GLY A 10 -3.71 -10.51 26.96
CA GLY A 10 -2.56 -9.63 27.14
C GLY A 10 -1.53 -9.67 26.00
N GLN A 11 -1.54 -10.72 25.19
CA GLN A 11 -0.59 -10.91 24.09
C GLN A 11 -1.15 -10.55 22.72
N ILE A 12 -2.47 -10.36 22.57
CA ILE A 12 -3.09 -10.00 21.28
C ILE A 12 -2.58 -8.63 20.83
N LYS A 13 -2.01 -8.59 19.64
CA LYS A 13 -1.65 -7.36 18.94
C LYS A 13 -2.42 -7.27 17.63
N LEU A 14 -2.98 -6.11 17.38
CA LEU A 14 -3.66 -5.85 16.12
C LEU A 14 -2.64 -5.75 14.98
N PRO A 15 -2.95 -6.28 13.79
CA PRO A 15 -2.07 -6.19 12.65
C PRO A 15 -1.87 -4.74 12.22
N GLU A 16 -0.65 -4.45 11.73
CA GLU A 16 -0.28 -3.16 11.17
C GLU A 16 0.21 -3.34 9.74
N ARG A 17 0.03 -2.30 8.94
CA ARG A 17 0.57 -2.22 7.58
C ARG A 17 1.05 -0.81 7.30
N VAL A 18 2.13 -0.70 6.53
CA VAL A 18 2.60 0.58 6.00
C VAL A 18 2.05 0.73 4.58
N TYR A 19 1.40 1.87 4.33
CA TYR A 19 1.00 2.32 3.00
C TYR A 19 1.90 3.46 2.56
N ASN A 20 2.52 3.31 1.39
CA ASN A 20 3.42 4.32 0.83
C ASN A 20 2.66 5.12 -0.23
N LEU A 21 2.49 6.42 0.01
CA LEU A 21 1.83 7.36 -0.87
C LEU A 21 2.86 8.27 -1.54
N CYS A 22 3.01 8.13 -2.85
CA CYS A 22 3.81 9.07 -3.63
C CYS A 22 3.02 10.35 -3.87
N LEU A 23 3.56 11.49 -3.40
CA LEU A 23 2.95 12.81 -3.56
C LEU A 23 3.20 13.41 -4.95
N ARG A 24 4.17 12.87 -5.72
CA ARG A 24 4.52 13.28 -7.08
C ARG A 24 4.05 12.26 -8.12
N ALA A 25 2.74 11.93 -8.05
CA ALA A 25 2.11 11.01 -9.01
C ALA A 25 2.13 11.55 -10.46
N ASP A 26 2.32 12.86 -10.64
CA ASP A 26 2.53 13.53 -11.93
C ASP A 26 3.76 13.00 -12.68
N LEU A 27 4.82 12.60 -11.98
CA LEU A 27 6.04 12.04 -12.58
C LEU A 27 5.86 10.63 -13.15
N ARG A 28 4.76 9.95 -12.78
CA ARG A 28 4.51 8.58 -13.19
C ARG A 28 4.40 8.42 -14.71
N SER A 29 3.75 9.35 -15.39
CA SER A 29 3.60 9.31 -16.84
C SER A 29 4.92 9.50 -17.57
N GLU A 30 5.81 10.36 -17.06
CA GLU A 30 7.15 10.55 -17.62
C GLU A 30 8.01 9.30 -17.41
N TRP A 31 7.94 8.70 -16.23
CA TRP A 31 8.62 7.44 -15.93
C TRP A 31 8.15 6.30 -16.84
N GLU A 32 6.84 6.14 -17.05
CA GLU A 32 6.26 5.12 -17.94
C GLU A 32 6.69 5.31 -19.41
N GLN A 33 6.79 6.56 -19.89
CA GLN A 33 7.31 6.86 -21.22
C GLN A 33 8.78 6.50 -21.33
N ALA A 34 9.59 6.88 -20.34
CA ALA A 34 11.01 6.55 -20.31
C ALA A 34 11.25 5.02 -20.28
N GLU A 35 10.46 4.26 -19.51
CA GLU A 35 10.50 2.79 -19.52
C GLU A 35 10.20 2.19 -20.89
N GLN A 36 9.18 2.71 -21.60
CA GLN A 36 8.88 2.26 -22.95
C GLN A 36 9.99 2.57 -23.95
N GLU A 37 10.64 3.74 -23.84
CA GLU A 37 11.78 4.12 -24.67
C GLU A 37 12.98 3.22 -24.38
N LEU A 38 13.26 2.92 -23.11
CA LEU A 38 14.34 2.02 -22.72
C LEU A 38 14.10 0.61 -23.27
N ALA A 39 12.88 0.08 -23.14
CA ALA A 39 12.52 -1.23 -23.67
C ALA A 39 12.74 -1.33 -25.20
N ARG A 40 12.41 -0.26 -25.93
CA ARG A 40 12.69 -0.18 -27.40
C ARG A 40 14.21 -0.16 -27.69
N ALA A 41 14.97 0.63 -26.91
CA ALA A 41 16.42 0.70 -27.05
C ALA A 41 17.10 -0.64 -26.75
N GLU A 42 16.61 -1.37 -25.76
CA GLU A 42 17.10 -2.72 -25.42
C GLU A 42 16.77 -3.73 -26.52
N ALA A 43 15.57 -3.68 -27.10
CA ALA A 43 15.22 -4.55 -28.23
C ALA A 43 16.16 -4.33 -29.44
N GLN A 44 16.42 -3.04 -29.77
CA GLN A 44 17.35 -2.69 -30.83
C GLN A 44 18.81 -3.13 -30.56
N ALA A 45 19.23 -3.04 -29.28
CA ALA A 45 20.57 -3.45 -28.86
C ALA A 45 20.76 -4.97 -28.93
N ARG A 46 19.73 -5.78 -28.75
CA ARG A 46 19.78 -7.24 -28.92
C ARG A 46 20.02 -7.65 -30.35
N ASP A 47 19.50 -6.88 -31.29
CA ASP A 47 19.67 -7.13 -32.74
C ASP A 47 20.97 -6.53 -33.30
N SER A 48 21.74 -5.82 -32.45
CA SER A 48 22.95 -5.11 -32.82
C SER A 48 24.17 -5.60 -32.04
N LEU A 49 25.30 -5.85 -32.73
CA LEU A 49 26.57 -6.16 -32.09
C LEU A 49 27.18 -4.96 -31.30
N ALA A 50 26.67 -3.77 -31.52
CA ALA A 50 27.16 -2.53 -30.88
C ALA A 50 26.69 -2.33 -29.44
N GLY A 51 25.77 -3.16 -28.95
CA GLY A 51 25.15 -3.00 -27.59
C GLY A 51 24.21 -1.79 -27.48
N MET A 52 23.92 -1.38 -26.26
CA MET A 52 23.00 -0.27 -25.99
C MET A 52 23.56 1.08 -26.44
N SER A 53 22.76 1.87 -27.14
CA SER A 53 23.12 3.20 -27.64
C SER A 53 23.35 4.20 -26.47
N ALA A 54 24.03 5.32 -26.77
CA ALA A 54 24.21 6.41 -25.83
C ALA A 54 22.84 6.97 -25.37
N ALA A 55 21.87 7.05 -26.29
CA ALA A 55 20.48 7.47 -25.96
C ALA A 55 19.83 6.51 -24.98
N GLY A 56 19.91 5.18 -25.18
CA GLY A 56 19.36 4.20 -24.24
C GLY A 56 19.96 4.30 -22.84
N LYS A 57 21.28 4.54 -22.74
CA LYS A 57 21.94 4.79 -21.45
C LYS A 57 21.46 6.08 -20.77
N GLN A 58 21.19 7.11 -21.55
CA GLN A 58 20.62 8.36 -21.04
C GLN A 58 19.19 8.18 -20.51
N THR A 59 18.36 7.44 -21.24
CA THR A 59 17.00 7.08 -20.81
C THR A 59 17.01 6.29 -19.49
N ALA A 60 17.91 5.29 -19.37
CA ALA A 60 18.07 4.54 -18.13
C ALA A 60 18.46 5.44 -16.95
N LYS A 61 19.35 6.42 -17.16
CA LYS A 61 19.70 7.41 -16.15
C LYS A 61 18.51 8.28 -15.75
N ARG A 62 17.71 8.73 -16.74
CA ARG A 62 16.50 9.53 -16.47
C ARG A 62 15.47 8.76 -15.62
N ILE A 63 15.29 7.46 -15.88
CA ILE A 63 14.44 6.60 -15.07
C ILE A 63 14.89 6.60 -13.60
N GLN A 64 16.19 6.42 -13.35
CA GLN A 64 16.74 6.44 -11.99
C GLN A 64 16.55 7.79 -11.30
N GLU A 65 16.69 8.91 -12.03
CA GLU A 65 16.44 10.25 -11.49
C GLU A 65 14.97 10.43 -11.12
N LEU A 66 14.03 9.98 -11.95
CA LEU A 66 12.60 10.02 -11.67
C LEU A 66 12.23 9.13 -10.48
N GLU A 67 12.79 7.93 -10.38
CA GLU A 67 12.59 7.03 -9.24
C GLU A 67 13.09 7.65 -7.93
N ALA A 68 14.25 8.28 -7.95
CA ALA A 68 14.80 8.97 -6.79
C ALA A 68 13.91 10.16 -6.37
N GLU A 69 13.45 10.98 -7.33
CA GLU A 69 12.53 12.09 -7.06
C GLU A 69 11.19 11.62 -6.50
N MET A 70 10.60 10.56 -7.08
CA MET A 70 9.37 9.96 -6.54
C MET A 70 9.59 9.38 -5.13
N ALA A 71 10.73 8.76 -4.88
CA ALA A 71 11.06 8.20 -3.56
C ALA A 71 11.20 9.30 -2.49
N GLU A 72 11.85 10.41 -2.80
CA GLU A 72 11.98 11.57 -1.90
C GLU A 72 10.62 12.18 -1.53
N HIS A 73 9.64 12.08 -2.43
CA HIS A 73 8.28 12.58 -2.24
C HIS A 73 7.28 11.48 -1.87
N THR A 74 7.74 10.33 -1.39
CA THR A 74 6.89 9.26 -0.89
C THR A 74 6.80 9.34 0.63
N VAL A 75 5.58 9.44 1.13
CA VAL A 75 5.28 9.41 2.56
C VAL A 75 4.74 8.05 2.97
N SER A 76 5.15 7.56 4.12
CA SER A 76 4.68 6.30 4.68
C SER A 76 3.59 6.58 5.71
N ILE A 77 2.43 5.97 5.53
CA ILE A 77 1.32 6.03 6.49
C ILE A 77 1.23 4.66 7.16
N ARG A 78 1.45 4.62 8.47
CA ARG A 78 1.28 3.40 9.24
C ARG A 78 -0.17 3.24 9.66
N LEU A 79 -0.76 2.14 9.24
CA LEU A 79 -2.15 1.77 9.46
C LEU A 79 -2.21 0.60 10.45
N ARG A 80 -3.16 0.63 11.39
CA ARG A 80 -3.45 -0.46 12.31
C ARG A 80 -4.90 -0.90 12.17
N ALA A 81 -5.14 -2.20 12.16
CA ALA A 81 -6.49 -2.75 12.15
C ALA A 81 -7.27 -2.33 13.40
N LEU A 82 -8.59 -2.26 13.28
CA LEU A 82 -9.49 -2.02 14.41
C LEU A 82 -9.78 -3.32 15.15
N PRO A 83 -9.94 -3.29 16.47
CA PRO A 83 -10.53 -4.41 17.19
C PRO A 83 -11.97 -4.62 16.73
N HIS A 84 -12.50 -5.83 16.90
CA HIS A 84 -13.87 -6.19 16.47
C HIS A 84 -14.93 -5.16 16.90
N LYS A 85 -14.86 -4.70 18.17
CA LYS A 85 -15.78 -3.67 18.65
C LYS A 85 -15.60 -2.34 17.92
N GLY A 86 -14.37 -1.89 17.69
CA GLY A 86 -14.09 -0.65 16.96
C GLY A 86 -14.60 -0.69 15.51
N TRP A 87 -14.49 -1.85 14.86
CA TRP A 87 -15.08 -2.05 13.53
C TRP A 87 -16.62 -1.95 13.57
N SER A 88 -17.26 -2.63 14.53
CA SER A 88 -18.74 -2.59 14.68
C SER A 88 -19.24 -1.18 15.00
N ASP A 89 -18.54 -0.45 15.88
CA ASP A 89 -18.88 0.92 16.23
C ASP A 89 -18.73 1.86 15.02
N LEU A 90 -17.71 1.64 14.17
CA LEU A 90 -17.51 2.41 12.95
C LEU A 90 -18.65 2.15 11.94
N LEU A 91 -19.04 0.90 11.73
CA LEU A 91 -20.17 0.57 10.86
C LEU A 91 -21.47 1.23 11.36
N ALA A 92 -21.70 1.22 12.67
CA ALA A 92 -22.89 1.83 13.26
C ALA A 92 -22.93 3.38 13.11
N LYS A 93 -21.77 4.02 13.01
CA LYS A 93 -21.68 5.48 12.73
C LYS A 93 -21.96 5.84 11.28
N HIS A 94 -21.78 4.89 10.37
CA HIS A 94 -21.92 5.10 8.92
C HIS A 94 -22.96 4.13 8.33
N PRO A 95 -24.21 4.16 8.78
CA PRO A 95 -25.26 3.25 8.28
C PRO A 95 -25.50 3.51 6.78
N PRO A 96 -25.91 2.47 6.03
CA PRO A 96 -26.30 2.64 4.64
C PRO A 96 -27.45 3.64 4.52
N ARG A 97 -27.48 4.38 3.44
CA ARG A 97 -28.56 5.34 3.14
C ARG A 97 -29.77 4.59 2.57
N GLU A 98 -30.95 5.06 2.88
CA GLU A 98 -32.18 4.59 2.24
C GLU A 98 -32.20 4.99 0.76
N ASP A 99 -32.77 4.16 -0.08
CA ASP A 99 -32.91 4.38 -1.53
C ASP A 99 -31.62 4.61 -2.32
N THR A 100 -30.50 4.05 -1.83
CA THR A 100 -29.21 4.07 -2.53
C THR A 100 -28.66 2.66 -2.73
N ASP A 101 -27.65 2.52 -3.61
CA ASP A 101 -26.90 1.27 -3.80
C ASP A 101 -25.85 1.00 -2.70
N ASP A 102 -25.96 1.65 -1.53
CA ASP A 102 -25.11 1.38 -0.37
C ASP A 102 -25.29 -0.09 0.07
N GLY A 103 -24.17 -0.78 0.29
CA GLY A 103 -24.18 -2.15 0.81
C GLY A 103 -24.38 -2.17 2.33
N ALA A 104 -23.34 -2.54 3.09
CA ALA A 104 -23.39 -2.63 4.56
C ALA A 104 -23.14 -1.29 5.27
N PHE A 105 -22.77 -0.23 4.56
CA PHE A 105 -22.41 1.08 5.13
C PHE A 105 -22.58 2.19 4.10
N ASN A 106 -22.62 3.43 4.57
CA ASN A 106 -22.62 4.61 3.71
C ASN A 106 -21.29 4.74 2.97
N ALA A 107 -21.33 4.57 1.64
CA ALA A 107 -20.13 4.53 0.78
C ALA A 107 -19.35 5.86 0.79
N ASP A 108 -20.02 7.00 0.99
CA ASP A 108 -19.37 8.33 0.94
C ASP A 108 -18.59 8.65 2.21
N THR A 109 -19.06 8.19 3.38
CA THR A 109 -18.50 8.61 4.67
C THR A 109 -17.70 7.53 5.40
N PHE A 110 -18.00 6.26 5.16
CA PHE A 110 -17.33 5.14 5.84
C PHE A 110 -15.82 5.11 5.58
N GLY A 111 -15.41 5.37 4.34
CA GLY A 111 -13.99 5.35 3.97
C GLY A 111 -13.16 6.40 4.72
N VAL A 112 -13.72 7.60 4.90
CA VAL A 112 -13.11 8.69 5.69
C VAL A 112 -12.94 8.26 7.15
N GLY A 113 -14.01 7.75 7.76
CA GLY A 113 -13.98 7.24 9.13
C GLY A 113 -13.00 6.08 9.30
N LEU A 114 -12.94 5.16 8.34
CA LEU A 114 -12.01 4.02 8.38
C LEU A 114 -10.56 4.47 8.31
N LEU A 115 -10.22 5.40 7.41
CA LEU A 115 -8.86 5.94 7.29
C LEU A 115 -8.44 6.64 8.59
N SER A 116 -9.30 7.53 9.12
CA SER A 116 -9.03 8.23 10.37
C SER A 116 -8.83 7.28 11.55
N ALA A 117 -9.67 6.26 11.67
CA ALA A 117 -9.61 5.30 12.76
C ALA A 117 -8.40 4.35 12.70
N CYS A 118 -7.91 4.03 11.50
CA CYS A 118 -6.79 3.11 11.28
C CYS A 118 -5.43 3.81 11.21
N ALA A 119 -5.35 5.10 10.87
CA ALA A 119 -4.09 5.83 10.75
C ALA A 119 -3.46 6.08 12.12
N VAL A 120 -2.27 5.51 12.36
CA VAL A 120 -1.55 5.67 13.62
C VAL A 120 -0.32 6.57 13.49
N ASP A 121 0.26 6.66 12.29
CA ASP A 121 1.42 7.50 12.05
C ASP A 121 1.53 7.87 10.56
N PRO A 122 1.29 9.14 10.21
CA PRO A 122 0.71 10.16 11.09
C PRO A 122 -0.74 9.85 11.45
N ALA A 123 -1.14 10.12 12.69
CA ALA A 123 -2.54 10.08 13.09
C ALA A 123 -3.28 11.26 12.45
N MET A 124 -4.54 11.06 12.06
CA MET A 124 -5.33 12.11 11.40
C MET A 124 -6.78 12.11 11.87
N SER A 125 -7.38 13.29 11.91
CA SER A 125 -8.82 13.45 12.17
C SER A 125 -9.64 13.03 10.93
N GLU A 126 -10.96 12.84 11.09
CA GLU A 126 -11.86 12.60 9.95
C GLU A 126 -11.83 13.75 8.92
N GLU A 127 -11.72 15.00 9.38
CA GLU A 127 -11.57 16.16 8.50
C GLU A 127 -10.28 16.08 7.67
N GLN A 128 -9.15 15.72 8.31
CA GLN A 128 -7.86 15.56 7.62
C GLN A 128 -7.88 14.36 6.67
N ALA A 129 -8.51 13.26 7.06
CA ALA A 129 -8.68 12.08 6.21
C ALA A 129 -9.52 12.42 4.96
N GLY A 130 -10.64 13.13 5.13
CA GLY A 130 -11.45 13.64 4.02
C GLY A 130 -10.66 14.54 3.09
N ALA A 131 -9.94 15.54 3.65
CA ALA A 131 -9.11 16.45 2.88
C ALA A 131 -7.94 15.75 2.14
N LEU A 132 -7.43 14.64 2.66
CA LEU A 132 -6.46 13.80 1.97
C LEU A 132 -7.13 13.07 0.79
N ILE A 133 -8.25 12.40 1.03
CA ILE A 133 -8.99 11.63 0.01
C ILE A 133 -9.37 12.53 -1.17
N ASP A 134 -9.84 13.75 -0.91
CA ASP A 134 -10.22 14.73 -1.94
C ASP A 134 -9.06 15.13 -2.88
N ARG A 135 -7.82 14.89 -2.47
CA ARG A 135 -6.61 15.19 -3.28
C ARG A 135 -6.06 13.96 -4.00
N LEU A 136 -6.56 12.77 -3.68
CA LEU A 136 -6.16 11.54 -4.34
C LEU A 136 -6.93 11.34 -5.64
N THR A 137 -6.30 10.68 -6.60
CA THR A 137 -7.05 10.11 -7.73
C THR A 137 -7.91 8.94 -7.24
N ILE A 138 -8.95 8.61 -8.00
CA ILE A 138 -9.80 7.45 -7.67
C ILE A 138 -8.99 6.15 -7.58
N GLY A 139 -7.95 5.99 -8.40
CA GLY A 139 -7.06 4.82 -8.36
C GLY A 139 -6.25 4.76 -7.07
N GLN A 140 -5.66 5.88 -6.63
CA GLN A 140 -4.92 5.96 -5.37
C GLN A 140 -5.83 5.71 -4.17
N TRP A 141 -7.03 6.27 -4.19
CA TRP A 141 -8.02 6.03 -3.14
C TRP A 141 -8.44 4.57 -3.07
N ASN A 142 -8.77 3.96 -4.21
CA ASN A 142 -9.15 2.54 -4.24
C ASN A 142 -8.05 1.63 -3.71
N ASP A 143 -6.79 1.92 -3.99
CA ASP A 143 -5.64 1.15 -3.51
C ASP A 143 -5.46 1.30 -1.98
N LEU A 144 -5.56 2.53 -1.47
CA LEU A 144 -5.53 2.81 -0.04
C LEU A 144 -6.72 2.15 0.69
N PHE A 145 -7.95 2.30 0.16
CA PHE A 145 -9.15 1.70 0.72
C PHE A 145 -9.06 0.17 0.75
N ASN A 146 -8.58 -0.45 -0.33
CA ASN A 146 -8.33 -1.89 -0.39
C ASN A 146 -7.33 -2.34 0.67
N THR A 147 -6.27 -1.55 0.89
CA THR A 147 -5.27 -1.83 1.92
C THR A 147 -5.91 -1.81 3.31
N LEU A 148 -6.73 -0.78 3.61
CA LEU A 148 -7.49 -0.66 4.87
C LEU A 148 -8.50 -1.80 5.04
N TRP A 149 -9.22 -2.14 3.97
CA TRP A 149 -10.21 -3.20 3.97
C TRP A 149 -9.60 -4.57 4.25
N LEU A 150 -8.54 -4.93 3.54
CA LEU A 150 -7.83 -6.19 3.74
C LEU A 150 -7.17 -6.25 5.11
N LEU A 151 -6.60 -5.16 5.60
CA LEU A 151 -6.00 -5.09 6.94
C LEU A 151 -6.99 -5.46 8.05
N ASN A 152 -8.26 -5.06 7.90
CA ASN A 152 -9.29 -5.31 8.91
C ASN A 152 -10.07 -6.62 8.73
N ARG A 153 -10.01 -7.24 7.55
CA ARG A 153 -10.84 -8.41 7.21
C ARG A 153 -10.07 -9.68 6.90
N SER A 154 -8.76 -9.58 6.68
CA SER A 154 -7.94 -10.77 6.46
C SER A 154 -7.64 -11.45 7.79
N GLY A 155 -7.79 -12.78 7.84
CA GLY A 155 -7.32 -13.58 8.97
C GLY A 155 -5.79 -13.65 8.95
N ASP A 156 -5.18 -13.67 10.12
CA ASP A 156 -3.73 -13.81 10.29
C ASP A 156 -3.33 -15.28 10.24
N GLU A 157 -2.93 -15.76 9.06
CA GLU A 157 -2.15 -17.00 8.97
C GLU A 157 -0.66 -16.70 9.15
N VAL A 158 0.05 -17.55 9.88
CA VAL A 158 1.51 -17.45 10.01
C VAL A 158 2.13 -17.59 8.62
N PRO A 159 2.73 -16.55 8.05
CA PRO A 159 3.26 -16.61 6.70
C PRO A 159 4.48 -17.54 6.66
N LYS A 160 4.48 -18.49 5.72
CA LYS A 160 5.62 -19.40 5.47
C LYS A 160 6.40 -18.92 4.26
N SER A 161 7.60 -18.38 4.49
CA SER A 161 8.48 -17.95 3.41
C SER A 161 9.20 -19.14 2.76
N ARG A 162 8.77 -19.53 1.56
CA ARG A 162 9.49 -20.52 0.74
C ARG A 162 10.91 -20.04 0.41
N ARG A 163 11.09 -18.75 0.08
CA ARG A 163 12.40 -18.17 -0.24
C ARG A 163 13.38 -18.23 0.93
N ALA A 164 12.94 -17.93 2.17
CA ALA A 164 13.77 -18.05 3.35
C ALA A 164 14.19 -19.50 3.59
N SER A 165 13.25 -20.45 3.48
CA SER A 165 13.53 -21.87 3.63
C SER A 165 14.52 -22.39 2.59
N GLU A 166 14.43 -21.94 1.33
CA GLU A 166 15.37 -22.31 0.26
C GLU A 166 16.76 -21.70 0.46
N ALA A 167 16.83 -20.43 0.89
CA ALA A 167 18.10 -19.74 1.16
C ALA A 167 18.89 -20.45 2.28
N LEU A 168 18.21 -20.88 3.36
CA LEU A 168 18.83 -21.61 4.46
C LEU A 168 19.25 -23.04 4.05
N ARG A 169 18.55 -23.68 3.11
CA ARG A 169 18.95 -25.00 2.58
C ARG A 169 20.15 -24.95 1.65
N LYS A 170 20.39 -23.83 0.95
CA LYS A 170 21.53 -23.64 0.04
C LYS A 170 22.79 -23.16 0.74
N SER A 171 22.77 -22.83 2.03
CA SER A 171 23.98 -22.48 2.77
C SER A 171 24.80 -23.75 3.02
N PRO A 172 26.07 -23.83 2.56
CA PRO A 172 26.91 -24.98 2.82
C PRO A 172 27.16 -25.10 4.33
N LYS A 173 26.94 -26.31 4.88
CA LYS A 173 27.40 -26.61 6.22
C LYS A 173 28.92 -26.47 6.27
N LYS A 174 29.40 -25.50 7.07
CA LYS A 174 30.81 -25.49 7.48
C LYS A 174 31.12 -26.62 8.44
#